data_b68ad53fc34c0833c19e797cdac530e6
#
_entry.id   b68ad53fc34c0833c19e797cdac530e6
#
_cell.length_a   1.000
_cell.length_b   1.000
_cell.length_c   1.000
_cell.angle_alpha   90.00
_cell.angle_beta   90.00
_cell.angle_gamma   90.00
#
_symmetry.space_group_name_H-M   'P 1'
#
loop_
_entity.id
_entity.type
_entity.pdbx_description
1 polymer ?
#
loop_
_entity_poly.entity_id
_entity_poly.type
_entity_poly.pdbx_seq_one_letter_code
_entity_poly.pdbx_strand_id
1 'polypeptide(L)'
;CLYLDYEAFGPLYASDIKRLKLIVGENTDAEKLTQFRKDYFFKRAMDKAIAAIKYSEKCEYDIRQKLQELCYDNEVIETTVEKLKKYKYVDDARYASVYVRSHINRKSRREITYALSAKKISDEWIEEAFEENPLPDEREIVMRLIQKKCPASELKDRRDKVIAYLLRKGYPYRLVATCVDDILRDETAVI
;
A
#
# COMPACT_ATOMS: atom_id res chain seq x y z
N CYS A 1 5.03 -17.34 -16.15
CA CYS A 1 5.51 -18.35 -15.19
C CYS A 1 5.70 -19.69 -15.91
N LEU A 2 6.80 -20.41 -15.63
CA LEU A 2 6.96 -21.81 -16.00
C LEU A 2 6.39 -22.69 -14.90
N TYR A 3 5.69 -23.77 -15.29
CA TYR A 3 5.24 -24.81 -14.38
C TYR A 3 5.97 -26.12 -14.73
N LEU A 4 6.47 -26.82 -13.73
CA LEU A 4 7.06 -28.14 -13.81
C LEU A 4 6.17 -29.08 -13.00
N ASP A 5 5.62 -30.11 -13.61
CA ASP A 5 4.73 -31.06 -12.95
C ASP A 5 3.61 -30.39 -12.13
N TYR A 6 3.00 -29.33 -12.72
CA TYR A 6 1.96 -28.49 -12.12
C TYR A 6 2.41 -27.54 -10.98
N GLU A 7 3.69 -27.55 -10.60
CA GLU A 7 4.25 -26.63 -9.63
C GLU A 7 4.91 -25.42 -10.31
N ALA A 8 4.75 -24.23 -9.73
CA ALA A 8 5.36 -23.01 -10.25
C ALA A 8 6.88 -23.04 -10.05
N PHE A 9 7.63 -23.14 -11.13
CA PHE A 9 9.11 -23.08 -11.10
C PHE A 9 9.61 -21.63 -10.97
N GLY A 10 8.99 -20.71 -11.71
CA GLY A 10 9.36 -19.30 -11.68
C GLY A 10 9.24 -18.58 -13.03
N PRO A 11 9.70 -17.31 -13.09
CA PRO A 11 9.60 -16.51 -14.29
C PRO A 11 10.69 -16.84 -15.31
N LEU A 12 10.29 -17.21 -16.51
CA LEU A 12 11.19 -17.36 -17.66
C LEU A 12 10.83 -16.38 -18.77
N TYR A 13 11.85 -15.87 -19.45
CA TYR A 13 11.69 -15.12 -20.68
C TYR A 13 11.79 -16.04 -21.92
N ALA A 14 11.29 -15.59 -23.05
CA ALA A 14 11.37 -16.37 -24.31
C ALA A 14 12.81 -16.75 -24.70
N SER A 15 13.78 -15.91 -24.37
CA SER A 15 15.21 -16.19 -24.53
C SER A 15 15.71 -17.35 -23.66
N ASP A 16 15.16 -17.49 -22.47
CA ASP A 16 15.54 -18.55 -21.53
C ASP A 16 14.99 -19.90 -22.01
N ILE A 17 13.73 -19.90 -22.46
CA ILE A 17 13.10 -21.10 -23.06
C ILE A 17 13.93 -21.63 -24.22
N LYS A 18 14.36 -20.75 -25.12
CA LYS A 18 15.22 -21.11 -26.24
C LYS A 18 16.59 -21.64 -25.78
N ARG A 19 17.22 -20.97 -24.80
CA ARG A 19 18.54 -21.34 -24.28
C ARG A 19 18.51 -22.68 -23.55
N LEU A 20 17.47 -22.93 -22.77
CA LEU A 20 17.28 -24.17 -22.04
C LEU A 20 16.69 -25.28 -22.91
N LYS A 21 16.28 -24.97 -24.16
CA LYS A 21 15.64 -25.88 -25.11
C LYS A 21 14.39 -26.56 -24.53
N LEU A 22 13.57 -25.79 -23.82
CA LEU A 22 12.36 -26.30 -23.18
C LEU A 22 11.25 -26.50 -24.23
N ILE A 23 10.61 -27.68 -24.18
CA ILE A 23 9.48 -28.05 -25.01
C ILE A 23 8.34 -28.49 -24.08
N VAL A 24 7.13 -27.98 -24.33
CA VAL A 24 5.97 -28.33 -23.50
C VAL A 24 5.63 -29.82 -23.64
N GLY A 25 5.46 -30.50 -22.52
CA GLY A 25 5.16 -31.94 -22.47
C GLY A 25 6.39 -32.84 -22.56
N GLU A 26 7.60 -32.31 -22.68
CA GLU A 26 8.83 -33.08 -22.67
C GLU A 26 9.58 -33.01 -21.34
N ASN A 27 10.31 -34.07 -21.02
CA ASN A 27 11.18 -34.09 -19.85
C ASN A 27 12.35 -33.13 -20.04
N THR A 28 12.73 -32.47 -18.97
CA THR A 28 13.85 -31.54 -18.97
C THR A 28 14.86 -31.87 -17.89
N ASP A 29 16.08 -31.40 -18.05
CA ASP A 29 17.18 -31.62 -17.13
C ASP A 29 17.02 -30.75 -15.87
N ALA A 30 16.70 -31.39 -14.74
CA ALA A 30 16.47 -30.73 -13.46
C ALA A 30 17.71 -30.00 -12.92
N GLU A 31 18.91 -30.53 -13.19
CA GLU A 31 20.18 -29.91 -12.74
C GLU A 31 20.40 -28.57 -13.46
N LYS A 32 20.15 -28.54 -14.78
CA LYS A 32 20.25 -27.30 -15.58
C LYS A 32 19.26 -26.26 -15.15
N LEU A 33 18.04 -26.66 -14.82
CA LEU A 33 17.02 -25.73 -14.31
C LEU A 33 17.39 -25.16 -12.95
N THR A 34 17.86 -26.01 -12.04
CA THR A 34 18.31 -25.60 -10.70
C THR A 34 19.50 -24.63 -10.81
N GLN A 35 20.47 -24.91 -11.66
CA GLN A 35 21.60 -24.01 -11.87
C GLN A 35 21.15 -22.67 -12.48
N PHE A 36 20.26 -22.72 -13.47
CA PHE A 36 19.69 -21.51 -14.06
C PHE A 36 18.96 -20.63 -13.02
N ARG A 37 18.16 -21.24 -12.13
CA ARG A 37 17.49 -20.54 -11.04
C ARG A 37 18.49 -19.83 -10.13
N LYS A 38 19.55 -20.51 -9.70
CA LYS A 38 20.62 -19.94 -8.86
C LYS A 38 21.31 -18.75 -9.54
N ASP A 39 21.58 -18.86 -10.85
CA ASP A 39 22.34 -17.84 -11.58
C ASP A 39 21.54 -16.58 -11.89
N TYR A 40 20.22 -16.72 -12.09
CA TYR A 40 19.43 -15.62 -12.67
C TYR A 40 18.30 -15.11 -11.82
N PHE A 41 17.62 -15.94 -11.02
CA PHE A 41 16.38 -15.53 -10.36
C PHE A 41 16.60 -14.45 -9.32
N PHE A 42 17.58 -14.61 -8.44
CA PHE A 42 17.90 -13.61 -7.44
C PHE A 42 18.25 -12.25 -8.06
N LYS A 43 19.13 -12.25 -9.06
CA LYS A 43 19.52 -11.00 -9.75
C LYS A 43 18.32 -10.31 -10.39
N ARG A 44 17.49 -11.09 -11.09
CA ARG A 44 16.27 -10.55 -11.74
C ARG A 44 15.25 -10.05 -10.74
N ALA A 45 15.04 -10.76 -9.63
CA ALA A 45 14.16 -10.32 -8.55
C ALA A 45 14.62 -8.99 -7.97
N MET A 46 15.93 -8.84 -7.69
CA MET A 46 16.54 -7.58 -7.27
C MET A 46 16.29 -6.45 -8.27
N ASP A 47 16.53 -6.68 -9.56
CA ASP A 47 16.33 -5.68 -10.60
C ASP A 47 14.84 -5.23 -10.67
N LYS A 48 13.90 -6.18 -10.55
CA LYS A 48 12.46 -5.88 -10.52
C LYS A 48 12.05 -5.10 -9.27
N ALA A 49 12.55 -5.49 -8.12
CA ALA A 49 12.28 -4.81 -6.86
C ALA A 49 12.85 -3.38 -6.85
N ILE A 50 14.11 -3.20 -7.27
CA ILE A 50 14.75 -1.89 -7.37
C ILE A 50 14.00 -0.98 -8.36
N ALA A 51 13.56 -1.52 -9.52
CA ALA A 51 12.77 -0.76 -10.47
C ALA A 51 11.44 -0.29 -9.86
N ALA A 52 10.76 -1.14 -9.06
CA ALA A 52 9.53 -0.77 -8.38
C ALA A 52 9.75 0.34 -7.32
N ILE A 53 10.84 0.26 -6.56
CA ILE A 53 11.20 1.26 -5.53
C ILE A 53 11.56 2.60 -6.18
N LYS A 54 12.28 2.59 -7.31
CA LYS A 54 12.62 3.82 -8.04
C LYS A 54 11.39 4.58 -8.55
N TYR A 55 10.32 3.88 -8.85
CA TYR A 55 9.08 4.49 -9.33
C TYR A 55 8.26 5.15 -8.20
N SER A 56 8.18 4.51 -7.03
CA SER A 56 7.49 5.03 -5.84
C SER A 56 7.96 4.31 -4.58
N GLU A 57 7.88 4.99 -3.43
CA GLU A 57 8.15 4.38 -2.12
C GLU A 57 7.37 3.07 -1.96
N LYS A 58 8.03 2.01 -1.48
CA LYS A 58 7.48 0.67 -1.30
C LYS A 58 7.84 0.13 0.07
N CYS A 59 6.87 -0.49 0.74
CA CYS A 59 7.11 -1.28 1.94
C CYS A 59 7.48 -2.73 1.60
N GLU A 60 7.90 -3.48 2.61
CA GLU A 60 8.25 -4.90 2.46
C GLU A 60 7.10 -5.70 1.83
N TYR A 61 5.86 -5.49 2.29
CA TYR A 61 4.68 -6.15 1.76
C TYR A 61 4.50 -5.92 0.25
N ASP A 62 4.67 -4.68 -0.23
CA ASP A 62 4.53 -4.35 -1.65
C ASP A 62 5.56 -5.08 -2.52
N ILE A 63 6.80 -5.20 -2.03
CA ILE A 63 7.86 -5.92 -2.74
C ILE A 63 7.58 -7.42 -2.79
N ARG A 64 7.15 -8.01 -1.66
CA ARG A 64 6.76 -9.42 -1.59
C ARG A 64 5.64 -9.74 -2.57
N GLN A 65 4.56 -8.97 -2.53
CA GLN A 65 3.43 -9.13 -3.45
C GLN A 65 3.88 -9.02 -4.92
N LYS A 66 4.70 -8.02 -5.22
CA LYS A 66 5.21 -7.83 -6.58
C LYS A 66 6.04 -9.02 -7.09
N LEU A 67 6.88 -9.59 -6.24
CA LEU A 67 7.71 -10.74 -6.62
C LEU A 67 6.86 -12.03 -6.71
N GLN A 68 5.86 -12.21 -5.85
CA GLN A 68 4.89 -13.29 -5.94
C GLN A 68 4.07 -13.25 -7.23
N GLU A 69 3.55 -12.07 -7.61
CA GLU A 69 2.86 -11.84 -8.88
C GLU A 69 3.73 -12.21 -10.09
N LEU A 70 5.03 -12.03 -9.97
CA LEU A 70 6.02 -12.40 -10.99
C LEU A 70 6.44 -13.86 -10.91
N CYS A 71 5.80 -14.66 -10.05
CA CYS A 71 6.05 -16.10 -9.85
C CYS A 71 7.44 -16.44 -9.32
N TYR A 72 8.10 -15.54 -8.59
CA TYR A 72 9.29 -15.94 -7.83
C TYR A 72 8.88 -16.79 -6.63
N ASP A 73 9.69 -17.79 -6.32
CA ASP A 73 9.48 -18.63 -5.14
C ASP A 73 9.87 -17.91 -3.84
N ASN A 74 9.43 -18.47 -2.72
CA ASN A 74 9.62 -17.84 -1.42
C ASN A 74 11.10 -17.67 -1.05
N GLU A 75 11.99 -18.59 -1.42
CA GLU A 75 13.43 -18.52 -1.11
C GLU A 75 14.07 -17.29 -1.78
N VAL A 76 13.77 -17.09 -3.08
CA VAL A 76 14.25 -15.92 -3.83
C VAL A 76 13.65 -14.63 -3.28
N ILE A 77 12.37 -14.64 -2.90
CA ILE A 77 11.69 -13.48 -2.31
C ILE A 77 12.34 -13.11 -0.98
N GLU A 78 12.50 -14.05 -0.05
CA GLU A 78 13.14 -13.81 1.25
C GLU A 78 14.54 -13.23 1.09
N THR A 79 15.39 -13.89 0.32
CA THR A 79 16.76 -13.44 0.08
C THR A 79 16.81 -12.04 -0.53
N THR A 80 15.87 -11.74 -1.44
CA THR A 80 15.77 -10.41 -2.06
C THR A 80 15.35 -9.36 -1.05
N VAL A 81 14.30 -9.62 -0.26
CA VAL A 81 13.78 -8.68 0.74
C VAL A 81 14.81 -8.41 1.82
N GLU A 82 15.46 -9.43 2.37
CA GLU A 82 16.52 -9.28 3.37
C GLU A 82 17.66 -8.38 2.86
N LYS A 83 18.06 -8.57 1.60
CA LYS A 83 19.12 -7.75 1.01
C LYS A 83 18.68 -6.30 0.80
N LEU A 84 17.44 -6.07 0.38
CA LEU A 84 16.88 -4.72 0.24
C LEU A 84 16.78 -4.00 1.59
N LYS A 85 16.38 -4.70 2.66
CA LYS A 85 16.36 -4.19 4.03
C LYS A 85 17.76 -3.86 4.54
N LYS A 86 18.73 -4.78 4.33
CA LYS A 86 20.13 -4.56 4.70
C LYS A 86 20.73 -3.30 4.08
N TYR A 87 20.38 -3.00 2.83
CA TYR A 87 20.83 -1.78 2.14
C TYR A 87 19.89 -0.58 2.34
N LYS A 88 18.88 -0.70 3.19
CA LYS A 88 17.88 0.36 3.46
C LYS A 88 17.12 0.86 2.23
N TYR A 89 17.01 0.02 1.20
CA TYR A 89 16.11 0.28 0.08
C TYR A 89 14.63 0.12 0.47
N VAL A 90 14.35 -0.82 1.37
CA VAL A 90 13.05 -1.06 1.98
C VAL A 90 13.19 -0.80 3.49
N ASP A 91 12.32 0.07 4.00
CA ASP A 91 12.28 0.49 5.39
C ASP A 91 10.83 0.83 5.74
N ASP A 92 10.17 -0.04 6.49
CA ASP A 92 8.74 0.06 6.76
C ASP A 92 8.42 1.18 7.77
N ALA A 93 9.34 1.51 8.67
CA ALA A 93 9.19 2.66 9.57
C ALA A 93 9.20 3.97 8.77
N ARG A 94 10.19 4.13 7.88
CA ARG A 94 10.26 5.28 6.96
C ARG A 94 9.02 5.35 6.06
N TYR A 95 8.58 4.21 5.52
CA TYR A 95 7.37 4.15 4.71
C TYR A 95 6.14 4.63 5.48
N ALA A 96 5.96 4.20 6.74
CA ALA A 96 4.86 4.62 7.59
C ALA A 96 4.86 6.15 7.78
N SER A 97 6.01 6.73 8.15
CA SER A 97 6.15 8.19 8.36
C SER A 97 5.83 8.99 7.09
N VAL A 98 6.37 8.58 5.93
CA VAL A 98 6.07 9.22 4.63
C VAL A 98 4.59 9.10 4.28
N TYR A 99 3.98 7.93 4.52
CA TYR A 99 2.56 7.69 4.25
C TYR A 99 1.67 8.56 5.15
N VAL A 100 1.92 8.60 6.45
CA VAL A 100 1.19 9.46 7.40
C VAL A 100 1.28 10.91 6.93
N ARG A 101 2.49 11.45 6.74
CA ARG A 101 2.71 12.84 6.34
C ARG A 101 1.98 13.22 5.05
N SER A 102 1.92 12.32 4.07
CA SER A 102 1.26 12.59 2.79
C SER A 102 -0.27 12.53 2.85
N HIS A 103 -0.85 11.87 3.85
CA HIS A 103 -2.29 11.61 3.94
C HIS A 103 -2.98 12.31 5.12
N ILE A 104 -2.24 12.78 6.11
CA ILE A 104 -2.76 13.33 7.37
C ILE A 104 -3.75 14.50 7.19
N ASN A 105 -3.61 15.27 6.12
CA ASN A 105 -4.51 16.38 5.81
C ASN A 105 -5.79 15.99 5.03
N ARG A 106 -5.96 14.69 4.71
CA ARG A 106 -7.03 14.22 3.82
C ARG A 106 -7.78 12.99 4.33
N LYS A 107 -7.15 12.22 5.22
CA LYS A 107 -7.67 10.98 5.77
C LYS A 107 -7.71 11.07 7.29
N SER A 108 -8.66 10.37 7.91
CA SER A 108 -8.67 10.21 9.37
C SER A 108 -7.50 9.31 9.82
N ARG A 109 -7.12 9.44 11.10
CA ARG A 109 -6.16 8.51 11.72
C ARG A 109 -6.55 7.06 11.47
N ARG A 110 -7.85 6.73 11.63
CA ARG A 110 -8.37 5.38 11.40
C ARG A 110 -8.16 4.88 9.96
N GLU A 111 -8.42 5.72 8.95
CA GLU A 111 -8.19 5.35 7.54
C GLU A 111 -6.69 5.11 7.26
N ILE A 112 -5.81 5.94 7.83
CA ILE A 112 -4.35 5.80 7.67
C ILE A 112 -3.86 4.53 8.35
N THR A 113 -4.22 4.30 9.62
CA THR A 113 -3.87 3.09 10.37
C THR A 113 -4.33 1.84 9.63
N TYR A 114 -5.60 1.80 9.20
CA TYR A 114 -6.12 0.67 8.43
C TYR A 114 -5.31 0.39 7.16
N ALA A 115 -4.96 1.43 6.41
CA ALA A 115 -4.19 1.28 5.17
C ALA A 115 -2.76 0.76 5.41
N LEU A 116 -2.12 1.19 6.50
CA LEU A 116 -0.78 0.73 6.89
C LEU A 116 -0.81 -0.70 7.44
N SER A 117 -1.79 -1.02 8.31
CA SER A 117 -1.97 -2.39 8.83
C SER A 117 -2.31 -3.40 7.73
N ALA A 118 -3.07 -2.99 6.70
CA ALA A 118 -3.32 -3.83 5.51
C ALA A 118 -2.03 -4.18 4.74
N LYS A 119 -1.01 -3.34 4.86
CA LYS A 119 0.35 -3.57 4.32
C LYS A 119 1.30 -4.25 5.30
N LYS A 120 0.77 -4.78 6.41
CA LYS A 120 1.53 -5.50 7.44
C LYS A 120 2.60 -4.64 8.15
N ILE A 121 2.43 -3.31 8.12
CA ILE A 121 3.24 -2.41 8.93
C ILE A 121 2.87 -2.63 10.41
N SER A 122 3.88 -2.70 11.29
CA SER A 122 3.65 -2.92 12.72
C SER A 122 2.97 -1.71 13.37
N ASP A 123 2.16 -1.98 14.39
CA ASP A 123 1.47 -0.92 15.14
C ASP A 123 2.47 0.05 15.79
N GLU A 124 3.64 -0.43 16.23
CA GLU A 124 4.71 0.39 16.76
C GLU A 124 5.16 1.46 15.75
N TRP A 125 5.48 1.07 14.52
CA TRP A 125 5.89 2.02 13.48
C TRP A 125 4.76 2.95 13.04
N ILE A 126 3.52 2.50 13.13
CA ILE A 126 2.35 3.36 12.87
C ILE A 126 2.22 4.44 13.93
N GLU A 127 2.36 4.09 15.21
CA GLU A 127 2.31 5.04 16.32
C GLU A 127 3.48 6.03 16.24
N GLU A 128 4.72 5.57 16.07
CA GLU A 128 5.89 6.42 15.85
C GLU A 128 5.69 7.40 14.70
N ALA A 129 5.13 6.93 13.58
CA ALA A 129 4.86 7.76 12.42
C ALA A 129 3.86 8.89 12.73
N PHE A 130 2.87 8.65 13.62
CA PHE A 130 1.94 9.69 14.07
C PHE A 130 2.58 10.64 15.10
N GLU A 131 3.50 10.17 15.92
CA GLU A 131 4.28 11.03 16.85
C GLU A 131 5.17 11.99 16.07
N GLU A 132 5.85 11.51 15.03
CA GLU A 132 6.67 12.34 14.14
C GLU A 132 5.86 13.34 13.31
N ASN A 133 4.61 13.00 13.00
CA ASN A 133 3.73 13.82 12.16
C ASN A 133 2.42 14.10 12.92
N PRO A 134 2.41 15.12 13.80
CA PRO A 134 1.25 15.41 14.61
C PRO A 134 0.01 15.72 13.77
N LEU A 135 -1.12 15.17 14.23
CA LEU A 135 -2.42 15.35 13.57
C LEU A 135 -2.80 16.84 13.55
N PRO A 136 -3.19 17.38 12.40
CA PRO A 136 -3.86 18.68 12.35
C PRO A 136 -5.20 18.60 13.07
N ASP A 137 -5.81 19.75 13.34
CA ASP A 137 -7.14 19.78 13.96
C ASP A 137 -8.15 19.00 13.11
N GLU A 138 -8.64 17.89 13.65
CA GLU A 138 -9.63 17.04 12.96
C GLU A 138 -10.90 17.82 12.61
N ARG A 139 -11.24 18.85 13.40
CA ARG A 139 -12.40 19.73 13.13
C ARG A 139 -12.21 20.47 11.81
N GLU A 140 -11.03 21.05 11.57
CA GLU A 140 -10.75 21.75 10.31
C GLU A 140 -10.82 20.81 9.10
N ILE A 141 -10.31 19.58 9.25
CA ILE A 141 -10.37 18.57 8.18
C ILE A 141 -11.83 18.20 7.90
N VAL A 142 -12.62 17.92 8.94
CA VAL A 142 -14.03 17.56 8.82
C VAL A 142 -14.83 18.71 8.17
N MET A 143 -14.66 19.95 8.62
CA MET A 143 -15.31 21.13 8.03
C MET A 143 -15.01 21.24 6.52
N ARG A 144 -13.74 21.13 6.13
CA ARG A 144 -13.31 21.14 4.71
C ARG A 144 -13.92 20.00 3.90
N LEU A 145 -14.02 18.79 4.48
CA LEU A 145 -14.62 17.63 3.83
C LEU A 145 -16.13 17.80 3.65
N ILE A 146 -16.84 18.40 4.62
CA ILE A 146 -18.27 18.72 4.50
C ILE A 146 -18.49 19.68 3.35
N GLN A 147 -17.79 20.82 3.33
CA GLN A 147 -17.89 21.84 2.31
C GLN A 147 -17.59 21.31 0.90
N LYS A 148 -16.58 20.43 0.79
CA LYS A 148 -16.25 19.78 -0.49
C LYS A 148 -17.33 18.79 -0.95
N LYS A 149 -18.03 18.14 0.00
CA LYS A 149 -19.01 17.08 -0.30
C LYS A 149 -20.40 17.63 -0.60
N CYS A 150 -20.78 18.73 0.05
CA CYS A 150 -22.12 19.29 -0.02
C CYS A 150 -22.06 20.81 0.14
N PRO A 151 -22.67 21.60 -0.77
CA PRO A 151 -22.86 23.03 -0.54
C PRO A 151 -23.65 23.26 0.74
N ALA A 152 -23.40 24.38 1.44
CA ALA A 152 -24.08 24.69 2.69
C ALA A 152 -25.59 24.75 2.51
N SER A 153 -26.08 25.35 1.42
CA SER A 153 -27.50 25.46 1.06
C SER A 153 -28.25 24.11 0.95
N GLU A 154 -27.55 23.03 0.60
CA GLU A 154 -28.13 21.68 0.51
C GLU A 154 -27.87 20.84 1.77
N LEU A 155 -27.06 21.34 2.70
CA LEU A 155 -26.57 20.56 3.82
C LEU A 155 -27.68 20.07 4.74
N LYS A 156 -28.71 20.88 4.93
CA LYS A 156 -29.89 20.55 5.78
C LYS A 156 -30.59 19.29 5.24
N ASP A 157 -30.83 19.21 3.94
CA ASP A 157 -31.55 18.09 3.31
C ASP A 157 -30.67 16.84 3.16
N ARG A 158 -29.35 17.01 3.17
CA ARG A 158 -28.38 15.94 2.99
C ARG A 158 -27.62 15.58 4.27
N ARG A 159 -28.03 16.11 5.41
CA ARG A 159 -27.37 16.00 6.70
C ARG A 159 -26.97 14.56 7.03
N ASP A 160 -27.90 13.64 7.02
CA ASP A 160 -27.64 12.24 7.39
C ASP A 160 -26.70 11.54 6.42
N LYS A 161 -26.76 11.85 5.12
CA LYS A 161 -25.86 11.31 4.10
C LYS A 161 -24.43 11.80 4.29
N VAL A 162 -24.24 13.06 4.67
CA VAL A 162 -22.92 13.66 4.94
C VAL A 162 -22.35 13.07 6.22
N ILE A 163 -23.14 12.96 7.29
CA ILE A 163 -22.74 12.33 8.55
C ILE A 163 -22.33 10.88 8.28
N ALA A 164 -23.16 10.07 7.64
CA ALA A 164 -22.86 8.67 7.34
C ALA A 164 -21.57 8.51 6.49
N TYR A 165 -21.33 9.43 5.56
CA TYR A 165 -20.10 9.45 4.77
C TYR A 165 -18.85 9.65 5.65
N LEU A 166 -18.87 10.61 6.57
CA LEU A 166 -17.73 10.92 7.44
C LEU A 166 -17.53 9.86 8.53
N LEU A 167 -18.59 9.23 9.02
CA LEU A 167 -18.50 8.08 9.92
C LEU A 167 -17.79 6.89 9.25
N ARG A 168 -18.13 6.60 7.99
CA ARG A 168 -17.42 5.56 7.22
C ARG A 168 -15.93 5.87 7.02
N LYS A 169 -15.59 7.15 6.97
CA LYS A 169 -14.19 7.63 6.95
C LYS A 169 -13.49 7.52 8.31
N GLY A 170 -14.23 7.18 9.37
CA GLY A 170 -13.69 6.95 10.70
C GLY A 170 -13.64 8.17 11.61
N TYR A 171 -14.28 9.27 11.24
CA TYR A 171 -14.43 10.42 12.14
C TYR A 171 -15.50 10.16 13.20
N PRO A 172 -15.29 10.62 14.47
CA PRO A 172 -16.25 10.42 15.54
C PRO A 172 -17.59 11.14 15.25
N TYR A 173 -18.71 10.48 15.55
CA TYR A 173 -20.05 11.06 15.35
C TYR A 173 -20.20 12.43 15.98
N ARG A 174 -19.77 12.58 17.25
CA ARG A 174 -19.89 13.84 18.00
C ARG A 174 -19.18 14.99 17.29
N LEU A 175 -17.98 14.78 16.79
CA LEU A 175 -17.22 15.77 16.03
C LEU A 175 -17.94 16.14 14.73
N VAL A 176 -18.37 15.14 13.96
CA VAL A 176 -19.04 15.34 12.67
C VAL A 176 -20.36 16.08 12.86
N ALA A 177 -21.20 15.67 13.83
CA ALA A 177 -22.48 16.32 14.11
C ALA A 177 -22.29 17.80 14.51
N THR A 178 -21.33 18.07 15.41
CA THR A 178 -21.02 19.47 15.80
C THR A 178 -20.58 20.30 14.59
N CYS A 179 -19.71 19.81 13.73
CA CYS A 179 -19.27 20.54 12.53
C CYS A 179 -20.43 20.81 11.56
N VAL A 180 -21.32 19.85 11.37
CA VAL A 180 -22.53 20.03 10.52
C VAL A 180 -23.46 21.08 11.11
N ASP A 181 -23.72 21.01 12.42
CA ASP A 181 -24.61 21.96 13.11
C ASP A 181 -24.04 23.38 13.12
N ASP A 182 -22.72 23.54 13.21
CA ASP A 182 -22.06 24.85 13.13
C ASP A 182 -22.23 25.48 11.75
N ILE A 183 -21.97 24.70 10.67
CA ILE A 183 -22.15 25.21 9.29
C ILE A 183 -23.62 25.64 9.07
N LEU A 184 -24.61 24.89 9.57
CA LEU A 184 -26.02 25.21 9.43
C LEU A 184 -26.42 26.47 10.22
N ARG A 185 -25.80 26.75 11.39
CA ARG A 185 -26.02 27.99 12.17
C ARG A 185 -25.44 29.20 11.46
N ASP A 186 -24.22 29.09 10.93
CA ASP A 186 -23.56 30.19 10.23
C ASP A 186 -24.38 30.61 8.99
N GLU A 187 -24.99 29.66 8.29
CA GLU A 187 -25.88 29.97 7.15
C GLU A 187 -27.16 30.70 7.57
N THR A 188 -27.73 30.35 8.73
CA THR A 188 -28.93 31.04 9.26
C THR A 188 -28.65 32.42 9.84
N ALA A 189 -27.40 32.73 10.19
CA ALA A 189 -26.99 34.04 10.71
C ALA A 189 -26.70 35.07 9.60
N VAL A 190 -26.61 34.66 8.35
CA VAL A 190 -26.30 35.52 7.17
C VAL A 190 -27.59 36.01 6.45
N ILE A 191 -28.77 35.53 6.89
CA ILE A 191 -30.10 35.96 6.38
C ILE A 191 -30.71 36.96 7.33
#